data_775dd93c35f99fac77be869db0188385
#
_entry.id   775dd93c35f99fac77be869db0188385
#
_cell.length_a   1.000
_cell.length_b   1.000
_cell.length_c   1.000
_cell.angle_alpha   90.00
_cell.angle_beta   90.00
_cell.angle_gamma   90.00
#
_symmetry.space_group_name_H-M   'P 1'
#
loop_
_entity.id
_entity.type
_entity.pdbx_description
1 polymer ?
#
loop_
_entity_poly.entity_id
_entity_poly.type
_entity_poly.pdbx_seq_one_letter_code
_entity_poly.pdbx_strand_id
1 'polypeptide(L)'
;MEKAIFITNNKQISDLYVIEIGIHATEPGHRWGPAVRDPYIFHFVISGKGKLQYNNIIHEVGRDQGFLIRPGEMVCYTANSQQPWEYFWITFNGSMAEHYLDQTGLTKITPVFRYKDIGELRDKVCSIIGMNKMKTDECARSLAVLYDILVRLIEENAADNPRKSLRSNKETYIDAALEYIMHHYTQCMDVKSIAGHVGLCPVYLNKIFHDYSGISIRDFIIKLRMDKACILMKNNLLTLAEISQLVGYNDYAQFSKMFSKHRSISPREHRHQIKNNQNYNV
;
A
#
# COMPACT_ATOMS: atom_id res chain seq x y z
N MET A 1 10.50 18.01 20.14
CA MET A 1 11.30 16.78 19.86
C MET A 1 11.57 16.82 18.36
N GLU A 2 12.81 16.70 17.96
CA GLU A 2 13.17 16.69 16.55
C GLU A 2 12.54 15.49 15.82
N LYS A 3 12.41 15.60 14.50
CA LYS A 3 11.94 14.52 13.65
C LYS A 3 12.88 13.33 13.72
N ALA A 4 12.38 12.15 14.10
CA ALA A 4 13.13 10.90 14.11
C ALA A 4 12.48 9.90 13.12
N ILE A 5 13.31 9.20 12.34
CA ILE A 5 12.87 8.31 11.29
C ILE A 5 13.67 7.01 11.35
N PHE A 6 12.99 5.89 11.21
CA PHE A 6 13.57 4.57 11.01
C PHE A 6 13.14 4.06 9.62
N ILE A 7 14.11 3.67 8.78
CA ILE A 7 13.88 3.15 7.43
C ILE A 7 14.25 1.67 7.42
N THR A 8 13.33 0.83 6.98
CA THR A 8 13.59 -0.60 6.83
C THR A 8 14.28 -0.87 5.50
N ASN A 9 15.32 -1.70 5.50
CA ASN A 9 15.94 -2.18 4.26
C ASN A 9 15.22 -3.40 3.67
N ASN A 10 14.00 -3.69 4.13
CA ASN A 10 13.24 -4.84 3.67
C ASN A 10 12.68 -4.58 2.26
N LYS A 11 13.52 -4.80 1.25
CA LYS A 11 13.15 -4.75 -0.17
C LYS A 11 12.66 -6.11 -0.68
N GLN A 12 12.36 -7.05 0.20
CA GLN A 12 11.86 -8.35 -0.21
C GLN A 12 10.38 -8.26 -0.61
N ILE A 13 10.01 -9.06 -1.60
CA ILE A 13 8.63 -9.27 -2.05
C ILE A 13 7.93 -10.00 -0.91
N SER A 14 7.21 -9.27 -0.08
CA SER A 14 6.33 -9.84 0.94
C SER A 14 4.91 -9.34 0.72
N ASP A 15 3.95 -10.10 1.19
CA ASP A 15 2.53 -9.76 1.08
C ASP A 15 2.21 -8.46 1.80
N LEU A 16 2.98 -8.13 2.84
CA LEU A 16 2.93 -6.86 3.54
C LEU A 16 4.33 -6.54 4.09
N TYR A 17 4.78 -5.28 3.99
CA TYR A 17 6.06 -4.84 4.54
C TYR A 17 6.03 -3.36 4.92
N VAL A 18 6.75 -3.04 5.98
CA VAL A 18 6.97 -1.66 6.43
C VAL A 18 8.17 -1.08 5.68
N ILE A 19 8.05 0.18 5.24
CA ILE A 19 9.10 0.92 4.54
C ILE A 19 9.79 1.88 5.50
N GLU A 20 9.00 2.61 6.29
CA GLU A 20 9.47 3.68 7.15
C GLU A 20 8.55 3.83 8.35
N ILE A 21 9.12 4.09 9.51
CA ILE A 21 8.41 4.52 10.72
C ILE A 21 9.07 5.81 11.19
N GLY A 22 8.27 6.82 11.56
CA GLY A 22 8.80 8.07 12.06
C GLY A 22 7.90 8.75 13.08
N ILE A 23 8.46 9.69 13.81
CA ILE A 23 7.76 10.54 14.76
C ILE A 23 8.19 11.99 14.56
N HIS A 24 7.27 12.93 14.66
CA HIS A 24 7.52 14.34 14.46
C HIS A 24 6.62 15.21 15.35
N ALA A 25 7.22 16.04 16.17
CA ALA A 25 6.55 17.17 16.81
C ALA A 25 6.70 18.38 15.89
N THR A 26 5.59 18.83 15.31
CA THR A 26 5.62 19.85 14.26
C THR A 26 5.68 21.27 14.83
N GLU A 27 6.24 22.18 14.03
CA GLU A 27 6.13 23.60 14.27
C GLU A 27 4.69 24.11 14.05
N PRO A 28 4.28 25.24 14.69
CA PRO A 28 3.03 25.89 14.43
C PRO A 28 2.79 26.18 12.95
N GLY A 29 1.65 25.71 12.41
CA GLY A 29 1.32 25.90 11.00
C GLY A 29 2.14 25.05 10.02
N HIS A 30 2.94 24.11 10.50
CA HIS A 30 3.69 23.20 9.64
C HIS A 30 2.77 22.55 8.60
N ARG A 31 3.14 22.67 7.33
CA ARG A 31 2.37 22.16 6.20
C ARG A 31 3.19 21.18 5.38
N TRP A 32 2.56 20.06 5.04
CA TRP A 32 3.08 19.12 4.09
C TRP A 32 2.10 18.95 2.92
N GLY A 33 2.64 18.93 1.72
CA GLY A 33 1.85 18.87 0.49
C GLY A 33 1.42 20.24 -0.04
N PRO A 34 0.59 20.29 -1.12
CA PRO A 34 -0.02 19.12 -1.77
C PRO A 34 0.99 18.22 -2.48
N ALA A 35 0.90 16.93 -2.26
CA ALA A 35 1.77 15.93 -2.88
C ALA A 35 1.08 14.57 -3.00
N VAL A 36 1.62 13.71 -3.85
CA VAL A 36 1.20 12.33 -4.04
C VAL A 36 2.25 11.40 -3.43
N ARG A 37 1.81 10.33 -2.82
CA ARG A 37 2.69 9.27 -2.28
C ARG A 37 2.44 7.96 -3.00
N ASP A 38 3.51 7.17 -3.19
CA ASP A 38 3.40 5.83 -3.77
C ASP A 38 3.02 4.75 -2.77
N PRO A 39 3.49 4.79 -1.48
CA PRO A 39 3.10 3.81 -0.47
C PRO A 39 1.86 4.25 0.31
N TYR A 40 1.28 3.30 1.04
CA TYR A 40 0.30 3.57 2.09
C TYR A 40 0.98 4.19 3.31
N ILE A 41 0.30 5.12 3.97
CA ILE A 41 0.80 5.75 5.19
C ILE A 41 -0.32 5.87 6.22
N PHE A 42 -0.15 5.24 7.36
CA PHE A 42 -0.92 5.57 8.55
C PHE A 42 -0.24 6.71 9.31
N HIS A 43 -1.01 7.74 9.66
CA HIS A 43 -0.61 8.76 10.63
C HIS A 43 -1.44 8.63 11.90
N PHE A 44 -0.82 8.87 13.06
CA PHE A 44 -1.46 8.81 14.37
C PHE A 44 -1.10 10.06 15.17
N VAL A 45 -2.10 10.83 15.57
CA VAL A 45 -1.91 12.09 16.30
C VAL A 45 -1.86 11.82 17.80
N ILE A 46 -0.69 12.06 18.40
CA ILE A 46 -0.42 11.89 19.83
C ILE A 46 -1.00 13.06 20.62
N SER A 47 -0.77 14.29 20.14
CA SER A 47 -1.23 15.51 20.78
C SER A 47 -1.46 16.62 19.75
N GLY A 48 -2.15 17.70 20.14
CA GLY A 48 -2.44 18.79 19.25
C GLY A 48 -3.55 18.48 18.26
N LYS A 49 -3.66 19.29 17.21
CA LYS A 49 -4.66 19.16 16.14
C LYS A 49 -4.18 19.76 14.83
N GLY A 50 -4.86 19.42 13.74
CA GLY A 50 -4.56 19.95 12.41
C GLY A 50 -5.66 19.61 11.42
N LYS A 51 -5.39 19.87 10.15
CA LYS A 51 -6.31 19.63 9.04
C LYS A 51 -5.66 18.75 8.00
N LEU A 52 -6.37 17.72 7.59
CA LEU A 52 -6.06 16.89 6.44
C LEU A 52 -6.97 17.31 5.29
N GLN A 53 -6.39 17.76 4.19
CA GLN A 53 -7.10 17.95 2.93
C GLN A 53 -6.85 16.72 2.05
N TYR A 54 -7.90 16.00 1.76
CA TYR A 54 -7.88 14.75 1.01
C TYR A 54 -9.03 14.74 0.01
N ASN A 55 -8.72 14.58 -1.29
CA ASN A 55 -9.73 14.65 -2.37
C ASN A 55 -10.67 15.88 -2.28
N ASN A 56 -10.12 17.06 -2.03
CA ASN A 56 -10.83 18.33 -1.83
C ASN A 56 -11.76 18.38 -0.59
N ILE A 57 -11.76 17.36 0.25
CA ILE A 57 -12.47 17.35 1.52
C ILE A 57 -11.47 17.69 2.63
N ILE A 58 -11.89 18.57 3.53
CA ILE A 58 -11.09 18.95 4.70
C ILE A 58 -11.62 18.18 5.91
N HIS A 59 -10.73 17.42 6.53
CA HIS A 59 -10.97 16.69 7.78
C HIS A 59 -10.18 17.36 8.90
N GLU A 60 -10.83 17.68 10.01
CA GLU A 60 -10.14 18.05 11.23
C GLU A 60 -9.67 16.78 11.95
N VAL A 61 -8.40 16.76 12.33
CA VAL A 61 -7.79 15.61 13.00
C VAL A 61 -7.09 16.08 14.26
N GLY A 62 -7.32 15.41 15.35
CA GLY A 62 -6.76 15.75 16.65
C GLY A 62 -6.25 14.53 17.41
N ARG A 63 -6.00 14.72 18.70
CA ARG A 63 -5.51 13.68 19.59
C ARG A 63 -6.37 12.41 19.54
N ASP A 64 -5.74 11.25 19.65
CA ASP A 64 -6.35 9.92 19.62
C ASP A 64 -7.08 9.61 18.29
N GLN A 65 -6.70 10.34 17.23
CA GLN A 65 -7.16 10.09 15.88
C GLN A 65 -5.95 9.80 14.97
N GLY A 66 -6.24 9.11 13.88
CA GLY A 66 -5.30 8.89 12.80
C GLY A 66 -5.95 9.08 11.46
N PHE A 67 -5.15 9.02 10.41
CA PHE A 67 -5.62 9.02 9.04
C PHE A 67 -4.75 8.15 8.14
N LEU A 68 -5.40 7.58 7.13
CA LEU A 68 -4.78 6.77 6.11
C LEU A 68 -4.57 7.58 4.83
N ILE A 69 -3.36 7.58 4.30
CA ILE A 69 -3.04 8.05 2.94
C ILE A 69 -2.86 6.82 2.06
N ARG A 70 -3.58 6.76 0.93
CA ARG A 70 -3.46 5.70 -0.07
C ARG A 70 -2.53 6.11 -1.22
N PRO A 71 -1.90 5.14 -1.91
CA PRO A 71 -1.08 5.40 -3.09
C PRO A 71 -1.84 6.17 -4.18
N GLY A 72 -1.14 7.09 -4.84
CA GLY A 72 -1.68 7.83 -5.97
C GLY A 72 -2.65 8.96 -5.61
N GLU A 73 -2.93 9.18 -4.33
CA GLU A 73 -3.85 10.23 -3.89
C GLU A 73 -3.10 11.54 -3.55
N MET A 74 -3.69 12.65 -3.97
CA MET A 74 -3.17 13.97 -3.63
C MET A 74 -3.64 14.37 -2.23
N VAL A 75 -2.70 14.64 -1.35
CA VAL A 75 -2.98 15.02 0.04
C VAL A 75 -2.19 16.26 0.44
N CYS A 76 -2.77 17.02 1.33
CA CYS A 76 -2.12 18.11 2.04
C CYS A 76 -2.57 18.06 3.50
N TYR A 77 -1.65 18.22 4.44
CA TYR A 77 -2.02 18.34 5.84
C TYR A 77 -1.26 19.46 6.51
N THR A 78 -1.94 20.12 7.47
CA THR A 78 -1.43 21.34 8.11
C THR A 78 -1.69 21.27 9.61
N ALA A 79 -0.63 21.44 10.39
CA ALA A 79 -0.73 21.58 11.85
C ALA A 79 -1.42 22.88 12.24
N ASN A 80 -2.16 22.85 13.34
CA ASN A 80 -2.76 24.06 13.90
C ASN A 80 -1.67 25.03 14.38
N SER A 81 -1.88 26.32 14.21
CA SER A 81 -0.90 27.34 14.59
C SER A 81 -0.80 27.61 16.09
N GLN A 82 -1.82 27.23 16.88
CA GLN A 82 -1.82 27.40 18.34
C GLN A 82 -1.55 26.10 19.09
N GLN A 83 -2.01 24.97 18.52
CA GLN A 83 -1.89 23.65 19.08
C GLN A 83 -1.36 22.69 18.00
N PRO A 84 -0.09 22.85 17.56
CA PRO A 84 0.48 22.00 16.53
C PRO A 84 0.50 20.55 17.01
N TRP A 85 0.29 19.65 16.10
CA TRP A 85 0.26 18.23 16.44
C TRP A 85 1.65 17.64 16.58
N GLU A 86 1.77 16.68 17.47
CA GLU A 86 2.78 15.65 17.49
C GLU A 86 2.14 14.39 16.93
N TYR A 87 2.77 13.77 15.95
CA TYR A 87 2.28 12.54 15.31
C TYR A 87 3.43 11.58 14.99
N PHE A 88 3.12 10.31 14.90
CA PHE A 88 3.97 9.33 14.26
C PHE A 88 3.29 8.75 13.03
N TRP A 89 4.09 8.14 12.16
CA TRP A 89 3.58 7.50 10.96
C TRP A 89 4.25 6.16 10.72
N ILE A 90 3.54 5.30 10.00
CA ILE A 90 4.03 4.03 9.48
C ILE A 90 3.74 3.99 8.00
N THR A 91 4.80 3.90 7.20
CA THR A 91 4.74 3.77 5.75
C THR A 91 4.90 2.32 5.37
N PHE A 92 4.00 1.77 4.59
CA PHE A 92 3.99 0.37 4.24
C PHE A 92 3.51 0.13 2.81
N ASN A 93 3.73 -1.09 2.31
CA ASN A 93 3.21 -1.55 1.03
C ASN A 93 3.14 -3.08 1.04
N GLY A 94 2.56 -3.67 0.00
CA GLY A 94 2.46 -5.11 -0.19
C GLY A 94 1.25 -5.48 -1.03
N SER A 95 1.25 -6.69 -1.57
CA SER A 95 0.14 -7.18 -2.40
C SER A 95 -1.16 -7.37 -1.62
N MET A 96 -1.07 -7.57 -0.30
CA MET A 96 -2.20 -7.74 0.60
C MET A 96 -2.62 -6.45 1.33
N ALA A 97 -1.91 -5.33 1.11
CA ALA A 97 -2.20 -4.09 1.83
C ALA A 97 -3.65 -3.61 1.63
N GLU A 98 -4.10 -3.54 0.37
CA GLU A 98 -5.47 -3.12 0.05
C GLU A 98 -6.52 -4.09 0.64
N HIS A 99 -6.25 -5.40 0.57
CA HIS A 99 -7.15 -6.41 1.14
C HIS A 99 -7.41 -6.21 2.65
N TYR A 100 -6.36 -5.92 3.43
CA TYR A 100 -6.54 -5.63 4.86
C TYR A 100 -7.20 -4.27 5.10
N LEU A 101 -6.81 -3.25 4.32
CA LEU A 101 -7.35 -1.90 4.47
C LEU A 101 -8.85 -1.83 4.15
N ASP A 102 -9.34 -2.60 3.21
CA ASP A 102 -10.78 -2.67 2.89
C ASP A 102 -11.61 -3.18 4.07
N GLN A 103 -11.03 -4.04 4.89
CA GLN A 103 -11.69 -4.58 6.09
C GLN A 103 -11.77 -3.54 7.23
N THR A 104 -10.90 -2.52 7.24
CA THR A 104 -10.94 -1.45 8.25
C THR A 104 -12.09 -0.47 8.06
N GLY A 105 -12.80 -0.51 6.93
CA GLY A 105 -13.84 0.46 6.59
C GLY A 105 -13.33 1.86 6.24
N LEU A 106 -12.01 2.07 6.23
CA LEU A 106 -11.40 3.33 5.81
C LEU A 106 -11.49 3.46 4.29
N THR A 107 -11.96 4.61 3.83
CA THR A 107 -12.14 4.89 2.41
C THR A 107 -11.47 6.21 2.03
N LYS A 108 -11.48 6.55 0.75
CA LYS A 108 -11.04 7.87 0.26
C LYS A 108 -11.90 9.02 0.76
N ILE A 109 -13.14 8.75 1.18
CA ILE A 109 -14.08 9.74 1.73
C ILE A 109 -13.99 9.80 3.25
N THR A 110 -13.69 8.69 3.90
CA THR A 110 -13.55 8.53 5.35
C THR A 110 -12.16 8.03 5.70
N PRO A 111 -11.10 8.83 5.46
CA PRO A 111 -9.72 8.42 5.71
C PRO A 111 -9.32 8.53 7.19
N VAL A 112 -10.11 9.24 8.01
CA VAL A 112 -9.83 9.53 9.42
C VAL A 112 -10.49 8.47 10.30
N PHE A 113 -9.76 8.01 11.31
CA PHE A 113 -10.22 7.02 12.28
C PHE A 113 -9.87 7.44 13.71
N ARG A 114 -10.53 6.86 14.69
CA ARG A 114 -10.13 6.91 16.10
C ARG A 114 -9.24 5.70 16.39
N TYR A 115 -8.32 5.86 17.32
CA TYR A 115 -7.46 4.77 17.77
C TYR A 115 -7.30 4.85 19.28
N LYS A 116 -7.76 3.82 19.96
CA LYS A 116 -7.59 3.70 21.42
C LYS A 116 -6.14 3.34 21.74
N ASP A 117 -5.65 3.77 22.88
CA ASP A 117 -4.34 3.43 23.40
C ASP A 117 -3.16 3.86 22.47
N ILE A 118 -3.30 5.03 21.84
CA ILE A 118 -2.23 5.63 20.99
C ILE A 118 -0.90 5.74 21.75
N GLY A 119 -0.94 5.89 23.07
CA GLY A 119 0.26 5.92 23.94
C GLY A 119 1.05 4.62 23.88
N GLU A 120 0.38 3.47 24.03
CA GLU A 120 1.01 2.15 23.94
C GLU A 120 1.62 1.92 22.55
N LEU A 121 0.90 2.29 21.48
CA LEU A 121 1.39 2.17 20.12
C LEU A 121 2.60 3.08 19.88
N ARG A 122 2.58 4.32 20.40
CA ARG A 122 3.71 5.24 20.38
C ARG A 122 4.96 4.63 21.04
N ASP A 123 4.80 4.01 22.20
CA ASP A 123 5.94 3.41 22.93
C ASP A 123 6.56 2.25 22.14
N LYS A 124 5.74 1.42 21.49
CA LYS A 124 6.20 0.38 20.55
C LYS A 124 6.99 1.01 19.37
N VAL A 125 6.46 2.06 18.77
CA VAL A 125 7.08 2.80 17.66
C VAL A 125 8.42 3.45 18.12
N CYS A 126 8.43 4.12 19.28
CA CYS A 126 9.64 4.73 19.82
C CYS A 126 10.73 3.70 20.11
N SER A 127 10.35 2.50 20.57
CA SER A 127 11.31 1.41 20.80
C SER A 127 11.99 0.96 19.50
N ILE A 128 11.27 0.94 18.39
CA ILE A 128 11.81 0.60 17.07
C ILE A 128 12.76 1.71 16.58
N ILE A 129 12.34 2.99 16.68
CA ILE A 129 13.16 4.14 16.24
C ILE A 129 14.46 4.28 17.07
N GLY A 130 14.42 3.94 18.35
CA GLY A 130 15.58 4.03 19.26
C GLY A 130 16.63 2.92 19.08
N MET A 131 16.37 1.92 18.27
CA MET A 131 17.32 0.82 18.02
C MET A 131 18.41 1.25 17.04
N ASN A 132 19.64 1.35 17.53
CA ASN A 132 20.81 1.93 16.83
C ASN A 132 21.48 1.01 15.79
N LYS A 133 20.96 -0.17 15.47
CA LYS A 133 21.50 -1.06 14.42
C LYS A 133 20.41 -1.96 13.86
N MET A 134 20.40 -2.10 12.54
CA MET A 134 19.60 -3.07 11.81
C MET A 134 19.85 -4.50 12.32
N LYS A 135 19.00 -4.95 13.21
CA LYS A 135 18.93 -6.38 13.56
C LYS A 135 17.82 -7.01 12.75
N THR A 136 17.97 -8.27 12.44
CA THR A 136 16.99 -9.05 11.65
C THR A 136 15.58 -9.07 12.28
N ASP A 137 15.48 -8.80 13.59
CA ASP A 137 14.24 -8.72 14.35
C ASP A 137 13.49 -7.38 14.22
N GLU A 138 14.14 -6.31 13.75
CA GLU A 138 13.51 -4.98 13.61
C GLU A 138 12.44 -4.96 12.50
N CYS A 139 12.71 -5.63 11.39
CA CYS A 139 11.72 -5.79 10.33
C CYS A 139 10.50 -6.58 10.82
N ALA A 140 10.73 -7.64 11.60
CA ALA A 140 9.64 -8.42 12.17
C ALA A 140 8.83 -7.63 13.20
N ARG A 141 9.49 -6.81 14.05
CA ARG A 141 8.82 -5.94 15.02
C ARG A 141 7.97 -4.86 14.35
N SER A 142 8.52 -4.19 13.33
CA SER A 142 7.77 -3.18 12.58
C SER A 142 6.54 -3.78 11.88
N LEU A 143 6.68 -4.98 11.33
CA LEU A 143 5.58 -5.70 10.70
C LEU A 143 4.54 -6.15 11.74
N ALA A 144 4.96 -6.61 12.91
CA ALA A 144 4.05 -6.97 14.01
C ALA A 144 3.22 -5.76 14.46
N VAL A 145 3.84 -4.57 14.57
CA VAL A 145 3.11 -3.33 14.89
C VAL A 145 2.10 -2.98 13.80
N LEU A 146 2.45 -3.15 12.52
CA LEU A 146 1.52 -2.91 11.42
C LEU A 146 0.32 -3.87 11.46
N TYR A 147 0.54 -5.15 11.74
CA TYR A 147 -0.56 -6.12 11.90
C TYR A 147 -1.43 -5.80 13.12
N ASP A 148 -0.86 -5.40 14.25
CA ASP A 148 -1.62 -4.99 15.46
C ASP A 148 -2.56 -3.80 15.13
N ILE A 149 -2.07 -2.81 14.38
CA ILE A 149 -2.89 -1.69 13.90
C ILE A 149 -4.04 -2.17 13.02
N LEU A 150 -3.75 -3.00 12.03
CA LEU A 150 -4.77 -3.50 11.10
C LEU A 150 -5.83 -4.31 11.83
N VAL A 151 -5.44 -5.22 12.72
CA VAL A 151 -6.37 -6.03 13.51
C VAL A 151 -7.31 -5.13 14.32
N ARG A 152 -6.78 -4.16 15.07
CA ARG A 152 -7.60 -3.25 15.88
C ARG A 152 -8.58 -2.44 15.04
N LEU A 153 -8.14 -1.89 13.91
CA LEU A 153 -9.01 -1.12 13.01
C LEU A 153 -10.11 -1.99 12.38
N ILE A 154 -9.80 -3.24 12.04
CA ILE A 154 -10.78 -4.20 11.53
C ILE A 154 -11.81 -4.55 12.59
N GLU A 155 -11.38 -4.83 13.82
CA GLU A 155 -12.26 -5.13 14.95
C GLU A 155 -13.18 -3.94 15.30
N GLU A 156 -12.65 -2.72 15.33
CA GLU A 156 -13.45 -1.50 15.58
C GLU A 156 -14.48 -1.27 14.47
N ASN A 157 -14.11 -1.46 13.19
CA ASN A 157 -15.07 -1.35 12.09
C ASN A 157 -16.17 -2.44 12.18
N ALA A 158 -15.82 -3.66 12.58
CA ALA A 158 -16.78 -4.73 12.74
C ALA A 158 -17.77 -4.45 13.90
N ALA A 159 -17.31 -3.83 15.00
CA ALA A 159 -18.14 -3.43 16.13
C ALA A 159 -19.11 -2.30 15.76
N ASP A 160 -18.65 -1.31 15.01
CA ASP A 160 -19.46 -0.13 14.61
C ASP A 160 -20.46 -0.47 13.48
N ASN A 161 -20.18 -1.48 12.67
CA ASN A 161 -20.98 -1.89 11.53
C ASN A 161 -21.22 -3.41 11.46
N PRO A 162 -21.96 -4.00 12.43
CA PRO A 162 -22.18 -5.45 12.47
C PRO A 162 -22.90 -6.00 11.20
N ARG A 163 -23.55 -5.13 10.39
CA ARG A 163 -24.16 -5.50 9.11
C ARG A 163 -23.21 -5.39 7.91
N LYS A 164 -22.07 -4.71 8.03
CA LYS A 164 -21.03 -4.65 6.97
C LYS A 164 -20.13 -5.88 6.96
N SER A 165 -20.14 -6.70 8.02
CA SER A 165 -19.47 -8.01 8.02
C SER A 165 -20.13 -9.01 7.04
N LEU A 166 -21.34 -8.74 6.57
CA LEU A 166 -21.91 -9.40 5.41
C LEU A 166 -21.38 -8.67 4.15
N ARG A 167 -20.18 -9.08 3.71
CA ARG A 167 -19.64 -8.68 2.40
C ARG A 167 -20.73 -8.76 1.36
N SER A 168 -20.86 -7.76 0.51
CA SER A 168 -21.81 -7.86 -0.59
C SER A 168 -21.40 -9.06 -1.46
N ASN A 169 -22.35 -9.79 -2.03
CA ASN A 169 -22.04 -10.90 -2.93
C ASN A 169 -21.05 -10.47 -4.04
N LYS A 170 -21.08 -9.19 -4.45
CA LYS A 170 -20.13 -8.63 -5.44
C LYS A 170 -18.70 -8.61 -4.95
N GLU A 171 -18.46 -8.18 -3.71
CA GLU A 171 -17.11 -8.14 -3.10
C GLU A 171 -16.55 -9.54 -2.93
N THR A 172 -17.38 -10.50 -2.52
CA THR A 172 -16.98 -11.92 -2.43
C THR A 172 -16.52 -12.47 -3.78
N TYR A 173 -17.23 -12.14 -4.86
CA TYR A 173 -16.83 -12.57 -6.21
C TYR A 173 -15.54 -11.88 -6.69
N ILE A 174 -15.34 -10.60 -6.34
CA ILE A 174 -14.12 -9.86 -6.68
C ILE A 174 -12.93 -10.44 -5.93
N ASP A 175 -13.07 -10.70 -4.62
CA ASP A 175 -12.02 -11.33 -3.80
C ASP A 175 -11.60 -12.68 -4.36
N ALA A 176 -12.56 -13.55 -4.68
CA ALA A 176 -12.29 -14.85 -5.28
C ALA A 176 -11.62 -14.72 -6.67
N ALA A 177 -12.00 -13.72 -7.47
CA ALA A 177 -11.36 -13.45 -8.75
C ALA A 177 -9.91 -12.95 -8.57
N LEU A 178 -9.66 -12.04 -7.61
CA LEU A 178 -8.33 -11.55 -7.28
C LEU A 178 -7.43 -12.67 -6.78
N GLU A 179 -7.92 -13.51 -5.87
CA GLU A 179 -7.20 -14.67 -5.36
C GLU A 179 -6.80 -15.62 -6.51
N TYR A 180 -7.75 -15.95 -7.39
CA TYR A 180 -7.47 -16.77 -8.55
C TYR A 180 -6.41 -16.14 -9.47
N ILE A 181 -6.50 -14.84 -9.74
CA ILE A 181 -5.52 -14.10 -10.56
C ILE A 181 -4.14 -14.15 -9.89
N MET A 182 -4.05 -13.89 -8.59
CA MET A 182 -2.77 -13.87 -7.85
C MET A 182 -2.05 -15.21 -7.88
N HIS A 183 -2.79 -16.32 -7.86
CA HIS A 183 -2.21 -17.67 -7.94
C HIS A 183 -1.83 -18.10 -9.37
N HIS A 184 -2.49 -17.54 -10.39
CA HIS A 184 -2.35 -18.03 -11.75
C HIS A 184 -1.83 -16.98 -12.76
N TYR A 185 -1.44 -15.77 -12.34
CA TYR A 185 -1.06 -14.68 -13.26
C TYR A 185 0.11 -15.03 -14.19
N THR A 186 0.95 -16.00 -13.83
CA THR A 186 2.08 -16.48 -14.67
C THR A 186 1.63 -17.41 -15.78
N GLN A 187 0.39 -17.91 -15.74
CA GLN A 187 -0.16 -18.83 -16.71
C GLN A 187 -0.93 -18.09 -17.80
N CYS A 188 -1.24 -18.79 -18.90
CA CYS A 188 -2.15 -18.27 -19.91
C CYS A 188 -3.57 -18.25 -19.32
N MET A 189 -4.06 -17.06 -19.01
CA MET A 189 -5.32 -16.84 -18.32
C MET A 189 -6.18 -15.84 -19.10
N ASP A 190 -7.46 -16.13 -19.22
CA ASP A 190 -8.46 -15.24 -19.80
C ASP A 190 -9.59 -14.93 -18.80
N VAL A 191 -10.39 -13.92 -19.10
CA VAL A 191 -11.53 -13.53 -18.25
C VAL A 191 -12.56 -14.68 -18.12
N LYS A 192 -12.63 -15.57 -19.11
CA LYS A 192 -13.57 -16.69 -19.09
C LYS A 192 -13.20 -17.75 -18.05
N SER A 193 -11.90 -18.06 -17.93
CA SER A 193 -11.41 -19.00 -16.91
C SER A 193 -11.62 -18.47 -15.50
N ILE A 194 -11.36 -17.16 -15.27
CA ILE A 194 -11.59 -16.51 -13.98
C ILE A 194 -13.08 -16.51 -13.64
N ALA A 195 -13.94 -16.14 -14.61
CA ALA A 195 -15.38 -16.11 -14.43
C ALA A 195 -15.96 -17.50 -14.11
N GLY A 196 -15.44 -18.54 -14.77
CA GLY A 196 -15.80 -19.94 -14.49
C GLY A 196 -15.43 -20.35 -13.07
N HIS A 197 -14.27 -19.91 -12.56
CA HIS A 197 -13.84 -20.20 -11.19
C HIS A 197 -14.76 -19.55 -10.14
N VAL A 198 -15.19 -18.31 -10.36
CA VAL A 198 -16.06 -17.60 -9.41
C VAL A 198 -17.55 -17.83 -9.62
N GLY A 199 -17.94 -18.65 -10.62
CA GLY A 199 -19.34 -18.98 -10.90
C GLY A 199 -20.14 -17.85 -11.54
N LEU A 200 -19.49 -16.94 -12.28
CA LEU A 200 -20.14 -15.82 -12.96
C LEU A 200 -19.97 -15.87 -14.47
N CYS A 201 -20.83 -15.13 -15.20
CA CYS A 201 -20.55 -14.90 -16.61
C CYS A 201 -19.44 -13.85 -16.78
N PRO A 202 -18.58 -13.97 -17.83
CA PRO A 202 -17.42 -13.09 -18.04
C PRO A 202 -17.78 -11.60 -18.13
N VAL A 203 -18.93 -11.28 -18.75
CA VAL A 203 -19.40 -9.89 -18.91
C VAL A 203 -19.74 -9.27 -17.55
N TYR A 204 -20.45 -10.00 -16.70
CA TYR A 204 -20.83 -9.51 -15.38
C TYR A 204 -19.63 -9.38 -14.47
N LEU A 205 -18.74 -10.39 -14.44
CA LEU A 205 -17.51 -10.31 -13.68
C LEU A 205 -16.66 -9.11 -14.09
N ASN A 206 -16.45 -8.90 -15.39
CA ASN A 206 -15.64 -7.77 -15.87
C ASN A 206 -16.29 -6.42 -15.53
N LYS A 207 -17.63 -6.33 -15.53
CA LYS A 207 -18.37 -5.14 -15.12
C LYS A 207 -18.15 -4.83 -13.63
N ILE A 208 -18.42 -5.80 -12.73
CA ILE A 208 -18.26 -5.57 -11.28
C ILE A 208 -16.81 -5.32 -10.90
N PHE A 209 -15.86 -5.96 -11.58
CA PHE A 209 -14.43 -5.76 -11.37
C PHE A 209 -14.00 -4.34 -11.83
N HIS A 210 -14.51 -3.88 -12.98
CA HIS A 210 -14.25 -2.52 -13.46
C HIS A 210 -14.88 -1.47 -12.54
N ASP A 211 -16.11 -1.69 -12.07
CA ASP A 211 -16.78 -0.80 -11.11
C ASP A 211 -15.99 -0.69 -9.79
N TYR A 212 -15.32 -1.78 -9.40
CA TYR A 212 -14.51 -1.85 -8.17
C TYR A 212 -13.10 -1.25 -8.35
N SER A 213 -12.39 -1.63 -9.42
CA SER A 213 -10.96 -1.33 -9.60
C SER A 213 -10.67 -0.16 -10.55
N GLY A 214 -11.67 0.32 -11.30
CA GLY A 214 -11.53 1.33 -12.33
C GLY A 214 -10.87 0.84 -13.63
N ILE A 215 -10.44 -0.42 -13.69
CA ILE A 215 -9.76 -1.01 -14.86
C ILE A 215 -10.33 -2.38 -15.21
N SER A 216 -10.11 -2.86 -16.44
CA SER A 216 -10.52 -4.21 -16.82
C SER A 216 -9.68 -5.28 -16.14
N ILE A 217 -10.23 -6.50 -15.98
CA ILE A 217 -9.46 -7.66 -15.47
C ILE A 217 -8.19 -7.89 -16.30
N ARG A 218 -8.27 -7.74 -17.62
CA ARG A 218 -7.13 -7.91 -18.51
C ARG A 218 -6.03 -6.89 -18.22
N ASP A 219 -6.38 -5.62 -18.05
CA ASP A 219 -5.44 -4.56 -17.76
C ASP A 219 -4.83 -4.74 -16.36
N PHE A 220 -5.64 -5.21 -15.40
CA PHE A 220 -5.16 -5.56 -14.06
C PHE A 220 -4.08 -6.67 -14.12
N ILE A 221 -4.33 -7.77 -14.86
CA ILE A 221 -3.35 -8.85 -15.01
C ILE A 221 -2.05 -8.33 -15.66
N ILE A 222 -2.17 -7.50 -16.70
CA ILE A 222 -1.00 -6.92 -17.36
C ILE A 222 -0.23 -6.04 -16.37
N LYS A 223 -0.91 -5.15 -15.65
CA LYS A 223 -0.29 -4.30 -14.63
C LYS A 223 0.43 -5.14 -13.57
N LEU A 224 -0.22 -6.15 -13.03
CA LEU A 224 0.35 -7.08 -12.05
C LEU A 224 1.63 -7.72 -12.57
N ARG A 225 1.64 -8.23 -13.80
CA ARG A 225 2.81 -8.82 -14.45
C ARG A 225 3.96 -7.81 -14.59
N MET A 226 3.65 -6.56 -14.97
CA MET A 226 4.66 -5.50 -15.10
C MET A 226 5.23 -5.11 -13.74
N ASP A 227 4.41 -5.04 -12.70
CA ASP A 227 4.85 -4.74 -11.34
C ASP A 227 5.77 -5.86 -10.81
N LYS A 228 5.38 -7.12 -11.00
CA LYS A 228 6.23 -8.28 -10.64
C LYS A 228 7.54 -8.31 -11.44
N ALA A 229 7.51 -7.95 -12.74
CA ALA A 229 8.72 -7.83 -13.55
C ALA A 229 9.69 -6.78 -13.00
N CYS A 230 9.20 -5.60 -12.63
CA CYS A 230 10.03 -4.56 -12.02
C CYS A 230 10.72 -5.03 -10.72
N ILE A 231 10.01 -5.82 -9.93
CA ILE A 231 10.57 -6.42 -8.71
C ILE A 231 11.67 -7.42 -9.05
N LEU A 232 11.41 -8.36 -9.98
CA LEU A 232 12.38 -9.36 -10.40
C LEU A 232 13.62 -8.72 -11.08
N MET A 233 13.48 -7.59 -11.75
CA MET A 233 14.60 -6.85 -12.36
C MET A 233 15.64 -6.35 -11.36
N LYS A 234 15.31 -6.30 -10.06
CA LYS A 234 16.29 -5.98 -9.00
C LYS A 234 17.28 -7.13 -8.75
N ASN A 235 16.91 -8.35 -9.15
CA ASN A 235 17.81 -9.50 -9.09
C ASN A 235 18.70 -9.53 -10.35
N ASN A 236 19.99 -9.25 -10.15
CA ASN A 236 20.98 -9.21 -11.23
C ASN A 236 21.32 -10.58 -11.83
N LEU A 237 20.95 -11.68 -11.17
CA LEU A 237 21.19 -13.04 -11.66
C LEU A 237 20.20 -13.47 -12.76
N LEU A 238 19.04 -12.85 -12.83
CA LEU A 238 18.02 -13.15 -13.82
C LEU A 238 18.22 -12.33 -15.10
N THR A 239 18.14 -12.96 -16.25
CA THR A 239 18.06 -12.28 -17.55
C THR A 239 16.67 -11.67 -17.77
N LEU A 240 16.55 -10.69 -18.67
CA LEU A 240 15.24 -10.13 -19.03
C LEU A 240 14.32 -11.14 -19.71
N ALA A 241 14.91 -12.12 -20.43
CA ALA A 241 14.14 -13.21 -21.04
C ALA A 241 13.56 -14.15 -19.98
N GLU A 242 14.36 -14.55 -18.98
CA GLU A 242 13.86 -15.34 -17.83
C GLU A 242 12.77 -14.60 -17.06
N ILE A 243 12.95 -13.30 -16.82
CA ILE A 243 11.93 -12.49 -16.15
C ILE A 243 10.64 -12.46 -16.96
N SER A 244 10.71 -12.34 -18.30
CA SER A 244 9.51 -12.36 -19.14
C SER A 244 8.74 -13.67 -18.97
N GLN A 245 9.42 -14.81 -18.90
CA GLN A 245 8.81 -16.13 -18.67
C GLN A 245 8.22 -16.24 -17.25
N LEU A 246 8.96 -15.80 -16.24
CA LEU A 246 8.53 -15.84 -14.83
C LEU A 246 7.27 -14.99 -14.57
N VAL A 247 7.02 -13.95 -15.37
CA VAL A 247 5.80 -13.15 -15.25
C VAL A 247 4.71 -13.53 -16.26
N GLY A 248 4.88 -14.66 -16.97
CA GLY A 248 3.84 -15.26 -17.81
C GLY A 248 3.79 -14.77 -19.26
N TYR A 249 4.93 -14.36 -19.83
CA TYR A 249 5.07 -14.11 -21.26
C TYR A 249 5.99 -15.16 -21.90
N ASN A 250 5.47 -15.87 -22.89
CA ASN A 250 6.25 -16.86 -23.64
C ASN A 250 7.18 -16.21 -24.67
N ASP A 251 6.90 -14.97 -25.06
CA ASP A 251 7.69 -14.21 -26.03
C ASP A 251 8.21 -12.91 -25.40
N TYR A 252 9.53 -12.75 -25.41
CA TYR A 252 10.20 -11.55 -24.91
C TYR A 252 9.84 -10.28 -25.67
N ALA A 253 9.61 -10.36 -26.99
CA ALA A 253 9.24 -9.18 -27.77
C ALA A 253 7.86 -8.65 -27.34
N GLN A 254 6.91 -9.56 -27.11
CA GLN A 254 5.59 -9.23 -26.57
C GLN A 254 5.70 -8.60 -25.17
N PHE A 255 6.50 -9.18 -24.30
CA PHE A 255 6.78 -8.64 -22.97
C PHE A 255 7.37 -7.23 -23.06
N SER A 256 8.42 -7.05 -23.86
CA SER A 256 9.12 -5.76 -24.00
C SER A 256 8.18 -4.67 -24.50
N LYS A 257 7.32 -4.98 -25.49
CA LYS A 257 6.30 -4.06 -26.02
C LYS A 257 5.29 -3.66 -24.93
N MET A 258 4.78 -4.63 -24.18
CA MET A 258 3.82 -4.39 -23.10
C MET A 258 4.45 -3.61 -21.94
N PHE A 259 5.68 -3.94 -21.58
CA PHE A 259 6.43 -3.23 -20.55
C PHE A 259 6.63 -1.76 -20.92
N SER A 260 7.12 -1.49 -22.14
CA SER A 260 7.33 -0.11 -22.62
C SER A 260 6.03 0.68 -22.69
N LYS A 261 4.92 0.03 -23.06
CA LYS A 261 3.60 0.66 -23.06
C LYS A 261 3.15 1.08 -21.65
N HIS A 262 3.43 0.26 -20.65
CA HIS A 262 2.96 0.51 -19.26
C HIS A 262 3.93 1.33 -18.40
N ARG A 263 5.22 1.35 -18.73
CA ARG A 263 6.26 2.03 -17.97
C ARG A 263 6.90 3.22 -18.69
N SER A 264 6.53 3.46 -19.95
CA SER A 264 7.06 4.52 -20.82
C SER A 264 8.57 4.42 -21.11
N ILE A 265 9.23 3.34 -20.65
CA ILE A 265 10.64 3.02 -20.90
C ILE A 265 10.80 1.53 -21.18
N SER A 266 11.88 1.14 -21.87
CA SER A 266 12.14 -0.27 -22.17
C SER A 266 12.56 -1.06 -20.91
N PRO A 267 12.37 -2.40 -20.88
CA PRO A 267 12.87 -3.25 -19.79
C PRO A 267 14.36 -3.08 -19.51
N ARG A 268 15.15 -2.86 -20.58
CA ARG A 268 16.61 -2.66 -20.53
C ARG A 268 16.95 -1.35 -19.83
N GLU A 269 16.30 -0.28 -20.22
CA GLU A 269 16.48 1.05 -19.62
C GLU A 269 16.05 1.06 -18.15
N HIS A 270 14.91 0.45 -17.84
CA HIS A 270 14.43 0.33 -16.45
C HIS A 270 15.44 -0.41 -15.57
N ARG A 271 15.99 -1.53 -16.05
CA ARG A 271 17.03 -2.28 -15.32
C ARG A 271 18.30 -1.43 -15.14
N HIS A 272 18.70 -0.67 -16.14
CA HIS A 272 19.87 0.20 -16.07
C HIS A 272 19.67 1.30 -14.99
N GLN A 273 18.50 1.91 -14.94
CA GLN A 273 18.16 2.89 -13.91
C GLN A 273 18.21 2.29 -12.50
N ILE A 274 17.70 1.06 -12.31
CA ILE A 274 17.77 0.36 -11.02
C ILE A 274 19.23 0.15 -10.60
N LYS A 275 20.11 -0.28 -11.50
CA LYS A 275 21.53 -0.50 -11.22
C LYS A 275 22.25 0.79 -10.83
N ASN A 276 22.00 1.88 -11.56
CA ASN A 276 22.60 3.17 -11.25
C ASN A 276 22.17 3.68 -9.89
N ASN A 277 20.88 3.58 -9.53
CA ASN A 277 20.38 3.99 -8.23
C ASN A 277 20.91 3.12 -7.06
N GLN A 278 21.34 1.89 -7.33
CA GLN A 278 21.98 1.05 -6.32
C GLN A 278 23.44 1.45 -6.07
N ASN A 279 24.14 1.98 -7.07
CA ASN A 279 25.54 2.40 -6.97
C ASN A 279 25.72 3.79 -6.29
N TYR A 280 24.67 4.58 -6.15
CA TYR A 280 24.71 5.87 -5.44
C TYR A 280 24.41 5.77 -3.94
N ASN A 281 24.11 4.57 -3.43
CA ASN A 281 23.79 4.30 -2.01
C ASN A 281 24.83 3.41 -1.31
N VAL A 282 26.08 3.40 -1.81
CA VAL A 282 27.25 2.77 -1.16
C VAL A 282 28.18 3.81 -0.59
#